data_a8efac61686b5c7e4142f4f97ee80c66
#
_entry.id   a8efac61686b5c7e4142f4f97ee80c66
#
_cell.length_a   1.000
_cell.length_b   1.000
_cell.length_c   1.000
_cell.angle_alpha   90.00
_cell.angle_beta   90.00
_cell.angle_gamma   90.00
#
_symmetry.space_group_name_H-M   'P 1'
#
loop_
_entity.id
_entity.type
_entity.pdbx_description
1 polymer ?
#
loop_
_entity_poly.entity_id
_entity_poly.type
_entity_poly.pdbx_seq_one_letter_code
_entity_poly.pdbx_strand_id
1 'polypeptide(L)'
;MSSPHERPARFDVGIVGAGRVGAVLGAALTRAGHHVTGVSAVSEASRERAAMLLPGVPVKPIPEVVSGAHLVVLAIPDDVLAELIAGLATTGTFTAGQLVMHTSGAHGISVFESAIGSDLVPLALHPAMTFTGTDVDLERLQDCCFGVTTVDMARPLAEALVIEMGGDPVWIAEDERLTYHAALAHGANHLVTLVSQAMELLGHAGIEEPSRVLEPLLSAALANTLQQGDAALTGPVARGDVGTVAAHVALLREVAPDIRPTYLALARATAQRALLSGRLKAAAGDAMLQLLADEEDNS
;
A
#
# COMPACT_ATOMS: atom_id res chain seq x y z
N MET A 1 27.04 -8.05 -36.61
CA MET A 1 27.65 -8.70 -35.43
C MET A 1 26.86 -8.18 -34.22
N SER A 2 25.87 -8.96 -33.75
CA SER A 2 25.07 -8.60 -32.59
C SER A 2 25.94 -8.73 -31.36
N SER A 3 26.04 -7.65 -30.57
CA SER A 3 26.70 -7.68 -29.26
C SER A 3 26.12 -8.80 -28.41
N PRO A 4 26.93 -9.56 -27.66
CA PRO A 4 26.39 -10.50 -26.68
C PRO A 4 25.58 -9.69 -25.69
N HIS A 5 24.28 -10.02 -25.54
CA HIS A 5 23.47 -9.51 -24.45
C HIS A 5 24.18 -9.93 -23.16
N GLU A 6 24.83 -8.98 -22.49
CA GLU A 6 25.29 -9.19 -21.11
C GLU A 6 24.06 -9.60 -20.31
N ARG A 7 24.11 -10.81 -19.76
CA ARG A 7 23.05 -11.25 -18.84
C ARG A 7 23.04 -10.26 -17.67
N PRO A 8 21.88 -9.76 -17.26
CA PRO A 8 21.82 -8.86 -16.13
C PRO A 8 22.49 -9.49 -14.90
N ALA A 9 23.17 -8.66 -14.11
CA ALA A 9 23.84 -9.11 -12.88
C ALA A 9 22.86 -9.86 -11.99
N ARG A 10 23.26 -11.01 -11.46
CA ARG A 10 22.46 -11.78 -10.50
C ARG A 10 23.04 -11.59 -9.10
N PHE A 11 22.17 -11.30 -8.15
CA PHE A 11 22.55 -11.00 -6.77
C PHE A 11 22.28 -12.19 -5.85
N ASP A 12 23.14 -12.36 -4.86
CA ASP A 12 22.81 -13.06 -3.64
C ASP A 12 21.92 -12.13 -2.80
N VAL A 13 20.74 -12.61 -2.42
CA VAL A 13 19.68 -11.81 -1.79
C VAL A 13 19.43 -12.29 -0.38
N GLY A 14 19.40 -11.36 0.57
CA GLY A 14 18.96 -11.59 1.95
C GLY A 14 17.60 -10.95 2.21
N ILE A 15 16.65 -11.71 2.74
CA ILE A 15 15.31 -11.21 3.07
C ILE A 15 15.18 -11.04 4.58
N VAL A 16 15.11 -9.82 5.05
CA VAL A 16 14.82 -9.51 6.44
C VAL A 16 13.32 -9.29 6.61
N GLY A 17 12.65 -10.27 7.23
CA GLY A 17 11.22 -10.29 7.43
C GLY A 17 10.45 -11.11 6.38
N ALA A 18 10.19 -12.40 6.67
CA ALA A 18 9.31 -13.26 5.86
C ALA A 18 7.82 -12.99 6.13
N GLY A 19 7.46 -11.69 6.18
CA GLY A 19 6.08 -11.22 6.18
C GLY A 19 5.39 -11.49 4.84
N ARG A 20 4.16 -10.98 4.67
CA ARG A 20 3.42 -11.11 3.41
C ARG A 20 4.17 -10.50 2.24
N VAL A 21 4.83 -9.35 2.45
CA VAL A 21 5.60 -8.65 1.43
C VAL A 21 6.94 -9.34 1.17
N GLY A 22 7.76 -9.53 2.21
CA GLY A 22 9.14 -10.01 2.04
C GLY A 22 9.24 -11.40 1.43
N ALA A 23 8.36 -12.34 1.81
CA ALA A 23 8.36 -13.68 1.22
C ALA A 23 7.95 -13.66 -0.27
N VAL A 24 6.97 -12.83 -0.64
CA VAL A 24 6.54 -12.69 -2.04
C VAL A 24 7.62 -12.01 -2.88
N LEU A 25 8.24 -10.93 -2.41
CA LEU A 25 9.34 -10.27 -3.14
C LEU A 25 10.56 -11.18 -3.27
N GLY A 26 10.89 -11.96 -2.22
CA GLY A 26 11.93 -12.97 -2.29
C GLY A 26 11.66 -14.03 -3.38
N ALA A 27 10.41 -14.51 -3.47
CA ALA A 27 9.98 -15.44 -4.51
C ALA A 27 10.01 -14.80 -5.91
N ALA A 28 9.61 -13.53 -6.04
CA ALA A 28 9.68 -12.77 -7.29
C ALA A 28 11.13 -12.63 -7.76
N LEU A 29 12.05 -12.24 -6.87
CA LEU A 29 13.48 -12.15 -7.15
C LEU A 29 14.08 -13.51 -7.53
N THR A 30 13.64 -14.59 -6.89
CA THR A 30 14.05 -15.96 -7.25
C THR A 30 13.58 -16.32 -8.68
N ARG A 31 12.33 -15.99 -9.03
CA ARG A 31 11.80 -16.18 -10.40
C ARG A 31 12.57 -15.37 -11.42
N ALA A 32 13.02 -14.18 -11.06
CA ALA A 32 13.89 -13.33 -11.88
C ALA A 32 15.31 -13.90 -12.05
N GLY A 33 15.68 -14.93 -11.29
CA GLY A 33 16.97 -15.62 -11.37
C GLY A 33 18.00 -15.14 -10.35
N HIS A 34 17.63 -14.31 -9.38
CA HIS A 34 18.48 -14.01 -8.22
C HIS A 34 18.52 -15.20 -7.26
N HIS A 35 19.53 -15.24 -6.41
CA HIS A 35 19.74 -16.33 -5.46
C HIS A 35 19.43 -15.85 -4.03
N VAL A 36 18.31 -16.28 -3.45
CA VAL A 36 17.98 -15.97 -2.05
C VAL A 36 18.80 -16.88 -1.12
N THR A 37 19.76 -16.29 -0.40
CA THR A 37 20.74 -17.01 0.44
C THR A 37 20.30 -17.19 1.88
N GLY A 38 19.28 -16.44 2.31
CA GLY A 38 18.76 -16.52 3.67
C GLY A 38 17.56 -15.60 3.87
N VAL A 39 16.73 -15.98 4.84
CA VAL A 39 15.54 -15.22 5.21
C VAL A 39 15.44 -15.15 6.73
N SER A 40 15.02 -14.02 7.29
CA SER A 40 14.67 -13.94 8.70
C SER A 40 13.16 -14.08 8.90
N ALA A 41 12.77 -14.92 9.86
CA ALA A 41 11.38 -15.18 10.20
C ALA A 41 11.23 -15.41 11.70
N VAL A 42 10.40 -14.61 12.38
CA VAL A 42 10.23 -14.68 13.84
C VAL A 42 9.00 -15.50 14.22
N SER A 43 7.83 -15.18 13.65
CA SER A 43 6.58 -15.89 13.95
C SER A 43 6.46 -17.21 13.19
N GLU A 44 5.63 -18.13 13.72
CA GLU A 44 5.32 -19.39 13.04
C GLU A 44 4.75 -19.14 11.64
N ALA A 45 3.76 -18.25 11.52
CA ALA A 45 3.17 -17.88 10.25
C ALA A 45 4.19 -17.29 9.24
N SER A 46 5.25 -16.60 9.71
CA SER A 46 6.32 -16.14 8.83
C SER A 46 7.26 -17.27 8.38
N ARG A 47 7.51 -18.26 9.24
CA ARG A 47 8.30 -19.45 8.88
C ARG A 47 7.56 -20.35 7.89
N GLU A 48 6.26 -20.56 8.08
CA GLU A 48 5.42 -21.32 7.15
C GLU A 48 5.40 -20.65 5.78
N ARG A 49 5.26 -19.31 5.74
CA ARG A 49 5.27 -18.56 4.50
C ARG A 49 6.63 -18.63 3.80
N ALA A 50 7.73 -18.53 4.56
CA ALA A 50 9.07 -18.71 4.02
C ALA A 50 9.24 -20.12 3.42
N ALA A 51 8.79 -21.17 4.12
CA ALA A 51 8.85 -22.53 3.62
C ALA A 51 8.03 -22.75 2.33
N MET A 52 6.89 -22.07 2.20
CA MET A 52 6.00 -22.15 1.03
C MET A 52 6.55 -21.41 -0.17
N LEU A 53 6.95 -20.14 0.00
CA LEU A 53 7.33 -19.24 -1.09
C LEU A 53 8.82 -19.26 -1.43
N LEU A 54 9.67 -19.68 -0.48
CA LEU A 54 11.12 -19.72 -0.59
C LEU A 54 11.65 -21.14 -0.21
N PRO A 55 11.19 -22.20 -0.90
CA PRO A 55 11.54 -23.57 -0.53
C PRO A 55 13.06 -23.78 -0.59
N GLY A 56 13.61 -24.36 0.47
CA GLY A 56 15.05 -24.63 0.58
C GLY A 56 15.91 -23.43 1.05
N VAL A 57 15.33 -22.23 1.18
CA VAL A 57 16.06 -21.08 1.72
C VAL A 57 16.15 -21.21 3.24
N PRO A 58 17.36 -21.13 3.84
CA PRO A 58 17.52 -21.26 5.28
C PRO A 58 17.00 -20.03 6.03
N VAL A 59 16.30 -20.27 7.16
CA VAL A 59 15.96 -19.21 8.11
C VAL A 59 17.18 -18.95 8.98
N LYS A 60 17.64 -17.69 9.02
CA LYS A 60 18.85 -17.25 9.70
C LYS A 60 18.59 -16.03 10.59
N PRO A 61 19.48 -15.75 11.57
CA PRO A 61 19.51 -14.48 12.28
C PRO A 61 19.72 -13.31 11.32
N ILE A 62 19.13 -12.13 11.62
CA ILE A 62 19.20 -10.95 10.75
C ILE A 62 20.65 -10.59 10.37
N PRO A 63 21.65 -10.54 11.27
CA PRO A 63 23.02 -10.20 10.88
C PRO A 63 23.61 -11.16 9.84
N GLU A 64 23.29 -12.45 9.91
CA GLU A 64 23.75 -13.44 8.95
C GLU A 64 23.06 -13.32 7.58
N VAL A 65 21.77 -12.92 7.59
CA VAL A 65 21.02 -12.63 6.36
C VAL A 65 21.63 -11.44 5.63
N VAL A 66 21.96 -10.37 6.39
CA VAL A 66 22.50 -9.12 5.86
C VAL A 66 23.93 -9.29 5.36
N SER A 67 24.84 -9.84 6.17
CA SER A 67 26.25 -9.97 5.82
C SER A 67 26.53 -10.95 4.67
N GLY A 68 25.59 -11.86 4.39
CA GLY A 68 25.71 -12.89 3.35
C GLY A 68 25.11 -12.48 1.99
N ALA A 69 24.71 -11.22 1.80
CA ALA A 69 23.96 -10.80 0.63
C ALA A 69 24.58 -9.60 -0.09
N HIS A 70 24.43 -9.54 -1.42
CA HIS A 70 24.71 -8.36 -2.24
C HIS A 70 23.52 -7.39 -2.23
N LEU A 71 22.29 -7.92 -2.19
CA LEU A 71 21.04 -7.18 -2.07
C LEU A 71 20.31 -7.61 -0.80
N VAL A 72 20.05 -6.68 0.09
CA VAL A 72 19.24 -6.89 1.30
C VAL A 72 17.86 -6.28 1.10
N VAL A 73 16.82 -7.06 1.38
CA VAL A 73 15.42 -6.60 1.38
C VAL A 73 14.94 -6.50 2.82
N LEU A 74 14.66 -5.29 3.29
CA LEU A 74 14.07 -5.01 4.61
C LEU A 74 12.55 -4.90 4.45
N ALA A 75 11.83 -5.99 4.72
CA ALA A 75 10.37 -6.07 4.66
C ALA A 75 9.79 -6.25 6.07
N ILE A 76 10.00 -5.24 6.89
CA ILE A 76 9.61 -5.15 8.31
C ILE A 76 8.69 -3.96 8.53
N PRO A 77 7.99 -3.85 9.68
CA PRO A 77 7.15 -2.71 10.00
C PRO A 77 7.93 -1.39 10.02
N ASP A 78 7.26 -0.31 9.61
CA ASP A 78 7.87 1.02 9.46
C ASP A 78 8.42 1.59 10.78
N ASP A 79 7.75 1.30 11.89
CA ASP A 79 8.12 1.77 13.24
C ASP A 79 9.43 1.20 13.78
N VAL A 80 9.88 0.04 13.26
CA VAL A 80 11.15 -0.58 13.67
C VAL A 80 12.25 -0.45 12.61
N LEU A 81 11.94 0.10 11.42
CA LEU A 81 12.86 0.14 10.29
C LEU A 81 14.13 0.96 10.60
N ALA A 82 13.96 2.18 11.11
CA ALA A 82 15.08 3.06 11.42
C ALA A 82 16.00 2.50 12.52
N GLU A 83 15.41 1.91 13.57
CA GLU A 83 16.16 1.31 14.68
C GLU A 83 16.97 0.09 14.20
N LEU A 84 16.38 -0.75 13.36
CA LEU A 84 17.09 -1.90 12.79
C LEU A 84 18.29 -1.45 11.94
N ILE A 85 18.11 -0.46 11.06
CA ILE A 85 19.18 0.07 10.20
C ILE A 85 20.31 0.62 11.08
N ALA A 86 20.00 1.41 12.10
CA ALA A 86 20.99 1.98 13.02
C ALA A 86 21.76 0.89 13.79
N GLY A 87 21.06 -0.14 14.25
CA GLY A 87 21.66 -1.29 14.93
C GLY A 87 22.63 -2.08 14.05
N LEU A 88 22.24 -2.37 12.80
CA LEU A 88 23.08 -3.06 11.82
C LEU A 88 24.30 -2.23 11.42
N ALA A 89 24.15 -0.92 11.27
CA ALA A 89 25.25 -0.01 11.00
C ALA A 89 26.26 0.05 12.17
N THR A 90 25.75 0.17 13.41
CA THR A 90 26.57 0.22 14.63
C THR A 90 27.41 -1.05 14.82
N THR A 91 26.83 -2.21 14.45
CA THR A 91 27.54 -3.51 14.55
C THR A 91 28.45 -3.79 13.36
N GLY A 92 28.52 -2.89 12.37
CA GLY A 92 29.33 -3.08 11.16
C GLY A 92 28.87 -4.27 10.31
N THR A 93 27.58 -4.57 10.33
CA THR A 93 27.02 -5.71 9.61
C THR A 93 26.89 -5.48 8.09
N PHE A 94 26.71 -4.22 7.67
CA PHE A 94 26.65 -3.85 6.27
C PHE A 94 28.04 -3.93 5.61
N THR A 95 28.03 -4.26 4.30
CA THR A 95 29.25 -4.31 3.48
C THR A 95 29.26 -3.10 2.53
N ALA A 96 30.42 -2.50 2.31
CA ALA A 96 30.58 -1.39 1.36
C ALA A 96 30.07 -1.78 -0.05
N GLY A 97 29.31 -0.90 -0.67
CA GLY A 97 28.65 -1.13 -1.95
C GLY A 97 27.43 -2.05 -1.90
N GLN A 98 27.01 -2.52 -0.72
CA GLN A 98 25.83 -3.37 -0.57
C GLN A 98 24.56 -2.61 -0.93
N LEU A 99 23.68 -3.24 -1.71
CA LEU A 99 22.35 -2.72 -2.01
C LEU A 99 21.43 -3.04 -0.85
N VAL A 100 20.83 -2.03 -0.26
CA VAL A 100 19.87 -2.22 0.84
C VAL A 100 18.56 -1.55 0.48
N MET A 101 17.53 -2.36 0.21
CA MET A 101 16.20 -1.87 -0.08
C MET A 101 15.26 -2.08 1.09
N HIS A 102 14.34 -1.15 1.30
CA HIS A 102 13.17 -1.35 2.15
C HIS A 102 11.88 -1.22 1.35
N THR A 103 10.79 -1.75 1.94
CA THR A 103 9.47 -1.80 1.31
C THR A 103 8.46 -0.83 1.91
N SER A 104 8.90 0.09 2.78
CA SER A 104 8.03 1.13 3.35
C SER A 104 7.50 2.07 2.28
N GLY A 105 6.21 2.39 2.36
CA GLY A 105 5.61 3.42 1.53
C GLY A 105 5.85 4.84 2.04
N ALA A 106 5.96 5.00 3.38
CA ALA A 106 6.08 6.29 4.05
C ALA A 106 7.51 6.83 4.10
N HIS A 107 8.50 5.92 4.18
CA HIS A 107 9.91 6.30 4.23
C HIS A 107 10.55 6.32 2.85
N GLY A 108 11.45 7.30 2.62
CA GLY A 108 12.37 7.32 1.51
C GLY A 108 13.75 6.81 1.92
N ILE A 109 14.81 7.29 1.28
CA ILE A 109 16.18 6.88 1.59
C ILE A 109 16.80 7.60 2.79
N SER A 110 16.19 8.66 3.30
CA SER A 110 16.65 9.36 4.51
C SER A 110 16.65 8.47 5.75
N VAL A 111 15.85 7.40 5.79
CA VAL A 111 15.87 6.41 6.88
C VAL A 111 17.23 5.74 7.06
N PHE A 112 18.10 5.78 6.03
CA PHE A 112 19.46 5.24 6.05
C PHE A 112 20.52 6.24 6.55
N GLU A 113 20.15 7.45 6.99
CA GLU A 113 21.12 8.46 7.47
C GLU A 113 22.05 7.92 8.56
N SER A 114 21.53 7.08 9.47
CA SER A 114 22.35 6.43 10.50
C SER A 114 23.39 5.43 9.96
N ALA A 115 23.27 5.01 8.71
CA ALA A 115 24.15 4.06 8.04
C ALA A 115 25.05 4.70 6.96
N ILE A 116 25.14 6.04 6.89
CA ILE A 116 25.96 6.76 5.90
C ILE A 116 27.43 6.28 5.89
N GLY A 117 27.99 5.98 7.08
CA GLY A 117 29.36 5.47 7.21
C GLY A 117 29.58 4.04 6.69
N SER A 118 28.53 3.33 6.31
CA SER A 118 28.61 1.95 5.82
C SER A 118 28.79 1.85 4.30
N ASP A 119 28.79 2.98 3.58
CA ASP A 119 28.95 3.05 2.12
C ASP A 119 28.00 2.12 1.36
N LEU A 120 26.73 2.02 1.82
CA LEU A 120 25.68 1.23 1.20
C LEU A 120 24.94 2.03 0.11
N VAL A 121 24.25 1.33 -0.80
CA VAL A 121 23.38 1.92 -1.80
C VAL A 121 21.93 1.79 -1.35
N PRO A 122 21.29 2.89 -0.91
CA PRO A 122 19.94 2.85 -0.33
C PRO A 122 18.88 2.84 -1.43
N LEU A 123 17.88 1.97 -1.29
CA LEU A 123 16.74 1.85 -2.18
C LEU A 123 15.43 1.84 -1.37
N ALA A 124 14.47 2.67 -1.73
CA ALA A 124 13.10 2.60 -1.23
C ALA A 124 12.19 2.13 -2.37
N LEU A 125 11.78 0.87 -2.34
CA LEU A 125 10.96 0.23 -3.38
C LEU A 125 9.66 -0.30 -2.75
N HIS A 126 8.60 0.48 -2.82
CA HIS A 126 7.30 0.15 -2.22
C HIS A 126 6.32 -0.40 -3.25
N PRO A 127 5.97 -1.70 -3.22
CA PRO A 127 4.94 -2.25 -4.09
C PRO A 127 3.55 -1.76 -3.66
N ALA A 128 2.88 -0.99 -4.53
CA ALA A 128 1.57 -0.38 -4.26
C ALA A 128 0.43 -1.38 -4.47
N MET A 129 0.41 -2.45 -3.66
CA MET A 129 -0.65 -3.46 -3.69
C MET A 129 -0.95 -4.04 -2.31
N THR A 130 -2.08 -4.72 -2.19
CA THR A 130 -2.43 -5.47 -0.98
C THR A 130 -1.91 -6.90 -1.08
N PHE A 131 -1.09 -7.32 -0.12
CA PHE A 131 -0.49 -8.64 -0.08
C PHE A 131 -1.29 -9.63 0.79
N THR A 132 -1.56 -10.80 0.25
CA THR A 132 -2.10 -11.96 0.99
C THR A 132 -0.98 -12.81 1.60
N GLY A 133 0.21 -12.78 1.01
CA GLY A 133 1.37 -13.58 1.40
C GLY A 133 1.35 -14.99 0.79
N THR A 134 0.69 -15.13 -0.36
CA THR A 134 0.58 -16.39 -1.12
C THR A 134 1.14 -16.23 -2.53
N ASP A 135 1.18 -17.31 -3.30
CA ASP A 135 1.61 -17.34 -4.71
C ASP A 135 0.72 -16.50 -5.64
N VAL A 136 -0.54 -16.27 -5.28
CA VAL A 136 -1.45 -15.37 -6.01
C VAL A 136 -0.87 -13.96 -6.11
N ASP A 137 -0.12 -13.51 -5.11
CA ASP A 137 0.50 -12.19 -5.13
C ASP A 137 1.61 -12.07 -6.17
N LEU A 138 2.22 -13.17 -6.59
CA LEU A 138 3.24 -13.18 -7.66
C LEU A 138 2.65 -12.89 -9.03
N GLU A 139 1.38 -13.21 -9.26
CA GLU A 139 0.66 -12.82 -10.47
C GLU A 139 0.23 -11.35 -10.38
N ARG A 140 -0.18 -10.90 -9.19
CA ARG A 140 -0.58 -9.51 -8.94
C ARG A 140 0.58 -8.52 -8.98
N LEU A 141 1.82 -8.98 -8.79
CA LEU A 141 3.01 -8.15 -9.00
C LEU A 141 3.19 -7.75 -10.46
N GLN A 142 2.69 -8.56 -11.41
CA GLN A 142 2.61 -8.14 -12.79
C GLN A 142 1.66 -6.94 -12.87
N ASP A 143 2.12 -5.85 -13.44
CA ASP A 143 1.39 -4.57 -13.51
C ASP A 143 1.27 -3.80 -12.17
N CYS A 144 1.90 -4.27 -11.08
CA CYS A 144 1.95 -3.53 -9.83
C CYS A 144 2.91 -2.34 -9.96
N CYS A 145 2.43 -1.13 -9.65
CA CYS A 145 3.30 0.03 -9.54
C CYS A 145 4.17 -0.05 -8.27
N PHE A 146 5.46 0.25 -8.42
CA PHE A 146 6.38 0.40 -7.30
C PHE A 146 6.75 1.89 -7.13
N GLY A 147 6.45 2.46 -5.96
CA GLY A 147 6.96 3.77 -5.58
C GLY A 147 8.46 3.69 -5.31
N VAL A 148 9.26 4.37 -6.13
CA VAL A 148 10.73 4.26 -6.13
C VAL A 148 11.36 5.57 -5.66
N THR A 149 12.27 5.50 -4.68
CA THR A 149 13.16 6.59 -4.30
C THR A 149 14.57 6.03 -4.09
N THR A 150 15.56 6.64 -4.70
CA THR A 150 16.98 6.29 -4.52
C THR A 150 17.87 7.45 -4.97
N VAL A 151 19.18 7.30 -4.80
CA VAL A 151 20.17 8.24 -5.33
C VAL A 151 20.26 8.13 -6.86
N ASP A 152 20.59 9.23 -7.55
CA ASP A 152 20.57 9.27 -9.03
C ASP A 152 21.40 8.17 -9.70
N MET A 153 22.58 7.87 -9.15
CA MET A 153 23.44 6.83 -9.69
C MET A 153 22.86 5.41 -9.61
N ALA A 154 21.93 5.16 -8.68
CA ALA A 154 21.29 3.87 -8.48
C ALA A 154 19.96 3.71 -9.23
N ARG A 155 19.46 4.79 -9.88
CA ARG A 155 18.16 4.76 -10.59
C ARG A 155 18.04 3.63 -11.62
N PRO A 156 19.03 3.40 -12.52
CA PRO A 156 18.92 2.31 -13.49
C PRO A 156 18.82 0.93 -12.84
N LEU A 157 19.49 0.75 -11.70
CA LEU A 157 19.44 -0.50 -10.96
C LEU A 157 18.10 -0.70 -10.26
N ALA A 158 17.58 0.35 -9.62
CA ALA A 158 16.26 0.30 -8.97
C ALA A 158 15.14 -0.02 -9.99
N GLU A 159 15.18 0.62 -11.16
CA GLU A 159 14.27 0.36 -12.27
C GLU A 159 14.37 -1.10 -12.75
N ALA A 160 15.58 -1.60 -12.97
CA ALA A 160 15.80 -2.99 -13.39
C ALA A 160 15.24 -3.99 -12.36
N LEU A 161 15.47 -3.79 -11.06
CA LEU A 161 14.96 -4.65 -10.00
C LEU A 161 13.42 -4.68 -9.99
N VAL A 162 12.76 -3.53 -10.15
CA VAL A 162 11.29 -3.44 -10.19
C VAL A 162 10.75 -4.22 -11.40
N ILE A 163 11.31 -3.99 -12.59
CA ILE A 163 10.90 -4.67 -13.82
C ILE A 163 11.14 -6.19 -13.72
N GLU A 164 12.26 -6.62 -13.16
CA GLU A 164 12.56 -8.05 -12.95
C GLU A 164 11.59 -8.72 -11.97
N MET A 165 11.04 -7.99 -11.01
CA MET A 165 9.98 -8.47 -10.13
C MET A 165 8.59 -8.46 -10.79
N GLY A 166 8.47 -7.90 -12.01
CA GLY A 166 7.22 -7.83 -12.78
C GLY A 166 6.45 -6.53 -12.61
N GLY A 167 6.98 -5.55 -11.86
CA GLY A 167 6.32 -4.28 -11.57
C GLY A 167 6.69 -3.14 -12.51
N ASP A 168 6.02 -2.00 -12.34
CA ASP A 168 6.24 -0.75 -13.06
C ASP A 168 6.78 0.34 -12.10
N PRO A 169 7.98 0.93 -12.34
CA PRO A 169 8.56 1.91 -11.44
C PRO A 169 7.90 3.28 -11.58
N VAL A 170 7.45 3.83 -10.46
CA VAL A 170 6.94 5.20 -10.33
C VAL A 170 7.86 5.98 -9.39
N TRP A 171 8.51 7.02 -9.92
CA TRP A 171 9.47 7.82 -9.16
C TRP A 171 8.78 8.75 -8.19
N ILE A 172 9.11 8.64 -6.90
CA ILE A 172 8.59 9.46 -5.82
C ILE A 172 9.76 10.26 -5.23
N ALA A 173 9.59 11.59 -5.14
CA ALA A 173 10.57 12.44 -4.46
C ALA A 173 10.61 12.10 -2.95
N GLU A 174 11.77 12.32 -2.32
CA GLU A 174 11.98 11.98 -0.91
C GLU A 174 10.95 12.66 0.01
N ASP A 175 10.70 13.94 -0.21
CA ASP A 175 9.76 14.78 0.53
C ASP A 175 8.29 14.48 0.24
N GLU A 176 7.98 13.78 -0.85
CA GLU A 176 6.62 13.38 -1.24
C GLU A 176 6.22 11.97 -0.76
N ARG A 177 7.12 11.23 -0.14
CA ARG A 177 6.84 9.86 0.32
C ARG A 177 5.64 9.77 1.25
N LEU A 178 5.54 10.68 2.20
CA LEU A 178 4.44 10.68 3.16
C LEU A 178 3.10 11.00 2.47
N THR A 179 3.09 11.97 1.56
CA THR A 179 1.92 12.31 0.73
C THR A 179 1.47 11.11 -0.10
N TYR A 180 2.41 10.46 -0.79
CA TYR A 180 2.17 9.23 -1.56
C TYR A 180 1.55 8.14 -0.69
N HIS A 181 2.15 7.82 0.45
CA HIS A 181 1.66 6.75 1.33
C HIS A 181 0.29 7.07 1.93
N ALA A 182 0.06 8.33 2.35
CA ALA A 182 -1.24 8.77 2.84
C ALA A 182 -2.34 8.63 1.77
N ALA A 183 -2.03 8.94 0.51
CA ALA A 183 -2.98 8.76 -0.60
C ALA A 183 -3.36 7.29 -0.81
N LEU A 184 -2.38 6.37 -0.76
CA LEU A 184 -2.64 4.94 -0.88
C LEU A 184 -3.43 4.39 0.31
N ALA A 185 -3.09 4.80 1.54
CA ALA A 185 -3.83 4.41 2.74
C ALA A 185 -5.27 4.92 2.67
N HIS A 186 -5.46 6.17 2.26
CA HIS A 186 -6.80 6.74 2.11
C HIS A 186 -7.62 6.04 1.03
N GLY A 187 -7.04 5.75 -0.13
CA GLY A 187 -7.74 5.13 -1.25
C GLY A 187 -7.99 3.63 -1.10
N ALA A 188 -7.06 2.90 -0.47
CA ALA A 188 -7.14 1.44 -0.38
C ALA A 188 -7.51 0.93 1.03
N ASN A 189 -6.82 1.40 2.08
CA ASN A 189 -7.07 0.84 3.42
C ASN A 189 -8.41 1.30 3.99
N HIS A 190 -8.79 2.58 3.81
CA HIS A 190 -10.09 3.07 4.24
C HIS A 190 -11.24 2.51 3.39
N LEU A 191 -10.99 2.11 2.13
CA LEU A 191 -11.98 1.42 1.31
C LEU A 191 -12.44 0.12 1.99
N VAL A 192 -11.54 -0.64 2.61
CA VAL A 192 -11.90 -1.88 3.33
C VAL A 192 -12.89 -1.57 4.45
N THR A 193 -12.64 -0.52 5.23
CA THR A 193 -13.55 -0.08 6.30
C THR A 193 -14.91 0.34 5.73
N LEU A 194 -14.91 1.16 4.68
CA LEU A 194 -16.15 1.62 4.03
C LEU A 194 -17.00 0.46 3.51
N VAL A 195 -16.38 -0.50 2.85
CA VAL A 195 -17.07 -1.67 2.31
C VAL A 195 -17.61 -2.56 3.44
N SER A 196 -16.83 -2.76 4.51
CA SER A 196 -17.26 -3.53 5.68
C SER A 196 -18.49 -2.90 6.35
N GLN A 197 -18.48 -1.58 6.55
CA GLN A 197 -19.62 -0.84 7.08
C GLN A 197 -20.86 -0.94 6.17
N ALA A 198 -20.67 -0.87 4.85
CA ALA A 198 -21.78 -1.04 3.91
C ALA A 198 -22.37 -2.46 3.94
N MET A 199 -21.52 -3.49 4.10
CA MET A 199 -21.97 -4.88 4.27
C MET A 199 -22.77 -5.05 5.56
N GLU A 200 -22.34 -4.44 6.65
CA GLU A 200 -23.03 -4.45 7.93
C GLU A 200 -24.43 -3.81 7.83
N LEU A 201 -24.54 -2.64 7.21
CA LEU A 201 -25.82 -1.97 6.97
C LEU A 201 -26.78 -2.80 6.11
N LEU A 202 -26.29 -3.51 5.11
CA LEU A 202 -27.11 -4.44 4.33
C LEU A 202 -27.56 -5.63 5.18
N GLY A 203 -26.71 -6.10 6.10
CA GLY A 203 -27.09 -7.12 7.09
C GLY A 203 -28.24 -6.64 8.01
N HIS A 204 -28.17 -5.39 8.51
CA HIS A 204 -29.29 -4.78 9.26
C HIS A 204 -30.59 -4.71 8.44
N ALA A 205 -30.49 -4.56 7.12
CA ALA A 205 -31.63 -4.59 6.23
C ALA A 205 -32.12 -6.03 5.88
N GLY A 206 -31.53 -7.07 6.51
CA GLY A 206 -31.92 -8.47 6.31
C GLY A 206 -31.32 -9.13 5.05
N ILE A 207 -30.30 -8.54 4.46
CA ILE A 207 -29.62 -9.13 3.29
C ILE A 207 -28.60 -10.18 3.77
N GLU A 208 -28.81 -11.44 3.45
CA GLU A 208 -27.96 -12.57 3.87
C GLU A 208 -26.59 -12.58 3.19
N GLU A 209 -26.52 -12.15 1.91
CA GLU A 209 -25.29 -12.12 1.11
C GLU A 209 -24.97 -10.70 0.62
N PRO A 210 -24.52 -9.78 1.50
CA PRO A 210 -24.27 -8.38 1.16
C PRO A 210 -23.25 -8.19 0.05
N SER A 211 -22.24 -9.05 -0.04
CA SER A 211 -21.20 -9.01 -1.08
C SER A 211 -21.79 -9.11 -2.51
N ARG A 212 -22.79 -9.95 -2.71
CA ARG A 212 -23.47 -10.09 -4.02
C ARG A 212 -24.15 -8.81 -4.50
N VAL A 213 -24.63 -8.00 -3.54
CA VAL A 213 -25.25 -6.71 -3.86
C VAL A 213 -24.19 -5.65 -4.13
N LEU A 214 -23.11 -5.64 -3.34
CA LEU A 214 -22.08 -4.60 -3.39
C LEU A 214 -21.07 -4.80 -4.52
N GLU A 215 -20.69 -6.03 -4.85
CA GLU A 215 -19.63 -6.30 -5.81
C GLU A 215 -19.84 -5.61 -7.17
N PRO A 216 -20.98 -5.76 -7.87
CA PRO A 216 -21.17 -5.08 -9.15
C PRO A 216 -21.27 -3.55 -9.00
N LEU A 217 -21.85 -3.06 -7.90
CA LEU A 217 -21.99 -1.64 -7.64
C LEU A 217 -20.64 -0.97 -7.39
N LEU A 218 -19.83 -1.56 -6.51
CA LEU A 218 -18.50 -1.03 -6.15
C LEU A 218 -17.54 -1.12 -7.32
N SER A 219 -17.55 -2.23 -8.09
CA SER A 219 -16.71 -2.39 -9.28
C SER A 219 -17.01 -1.31 -10.31
N ALA A 220 -18.28 -1.03 -10.57
CA ALA A 220 -18.69 0.02 -11.50
C ALA A 220 -18.32 1.43 -10.97
N ALA A 221 -18.55 1.69 -9.68
CA ALA A 221 -18.21 2.97 -9.07
C ALA A 221 -16.70 3.25 -9.15
N LEU A 222 -15.87 2.24 -8.83
CA LEU A 222 -14.41 2.34 -8.90
C LEU A 222 -13.94 2.59 -10.34
N ALA A 223 -14.39 1.79 -11.30
CA ALA A 223 -14.01 1.93 -12.71
C ALA A 223 -14.39 3.32 -13.27
N ASN A 224 -15.61 3.79 -12.97
CA ASN A 224 -16.06 5.11 -13.40
C ASN A 224 -15.23 6.23 -12.76
N THR A 225 -14.91 6.12 -11.45
CA THR A 225 -14.13 7.14 -10.74
C THR A 225 -12.70 7.24 -11.26
N LEU A 226 -12.04 6.11 -11.54
CA LEU A 226 -10.69 6.10 -12.10
C LEU A 226 -10.62 6.72 -13.50
N GLN A 227 -11.70 6.64 -14.28
CA GLN A 227 -11.77 7.21 -15.64
C GLN A 227 -12.23 8.66 -15.67
N GLN A 228 -13.16 9.05 -14.79
CA GLN A 228 -13.91 10.31 -14.90
C GLN A 228 -13.67 11.26 -13.72
N GLY A 229 -13.00 10.82 -12.66
CA GLY A 229 -12.84 11.60 -11.43
C GLY A 229 -14.19 12.04 -10.85
N ASP A 230 -14.32 13.29 -10.45
CA ASP A 230 -15.53 13.83 -9.83
C ASP A 230 -16.76 13.82 -10.76
N ALA A 231 -16.58 13.63 -12.06
CA ALA A 231 -17.69 13.45 -12.97
C ALA A 231 -18.47 12.14 -12.72
N ALA A 232 -17.89 11.17 -12.04
CA ALA A 232 -18.56 9.95 -11.61
C ALA A 232 -19.44 10.11 -10.36
N LEU A 233 -19.38 11.27 -9.65
CA LEU A 233 -20.19 11.53 -8.47
C LEU A 233 -21.69 11.38 -8.77
N THR A 234 -22.39 10.60 -7.95
CA THR A 234 -23.82 10.33 -8.02
C THR A 234 -24.39 10.13 -6.61
N GLY A 235 -25.66 9.79 -6.53
CA GLY A 235 -26.36 9.55 -5.26
C GLY A 235 -27.03 10.81 -4.69
N PRO A 236 -27.73 10.67 -3.55
CA PRO A 236 -28.58 11.75 -2.99
C PRO A 236 -27.77 12.99 -2.61
N VAL A 237 -26.58 12.84 -2.03
CA VAL A 237 -25.72 13.97 -1.66
C VAL A 237 -25.31 14.77 -2.89
N ALA A 238 -24.79 14.11 -3.94
CA ALA A 238 -24.33 14.77 -5.15
C ALA A 238 -25.49 15.44 -5.94
N ARG A 239 -26.72 14.98 -5.76
CA ARG A 239 -27.92 15.59 -6.35
C ARG A 239 -28.58 16.67 -5.48
N GLY A 240 -28.12 16.86 -4.23
CA GLY A 240 -28.72 17.78 -3.27
C GLY A 240 -30.06 17.32 -2.71
N ASP A 241 -30.29 16.01 -2.61
CA ASP A 241 -31.50 15.44 -2.03
C ASP A 241 -31.38 15.41 -0.49
N VAL A 242 -31.61 16.60 0.12
CA VAL A 242 -31.48 16.84 1.56
C VAL A 242 -32.43 15.94 2.36
N GLY A 243 -33.65 15.68 1.86
CA GLY A 243 -34.62 14.85 2.55
C GLY A 243 -34.18 13.39 2.70
N THR A 244 -33.65 12.80 1.65
CA THR A 244 -33.10 11.45 1.68
C THR A 244 -31.89 11.36 2.62
N VAL A 245 -30.99 12.35 2.59
CA VAL A 245 -29.81 12.34 3.46
C VAL A 245 -30.20 12.47 4.93
N ALA A 246 -31.16 13.35 5.26
CA ALA A 246 -31.70 13.49 6.61
C ALA A 246 -32.29 12.16 7.13
N ALA A 247 -33.07 11.46 6.29
CA ALA A 247 -33.61 10.16 6.64
C ALA A 247 -32.52 9.10 6.89
N HIS A 248 -31.46 9.09 6.08
CA HIS A 248 -30.31 8.20 6.30
C HIS A 248 -29.62 8.48 7.64
N VAL A 249 -29.37 9.75 7.97
CA VAL A 249 -28.68 10.12 9.20
C VAL A 249 -29.52 9.79 10.44
N ALA A 250 -30.84 10.03 10.37
CA ALA A 250 -31.77 9.64 11.45
C ALA A 250 -31.79 8.12 11.67
N LEU A 251 -31.86 7.33 10.57
CA LEU A 251 -31.79 5.87 10.64
C LEU A 251 -30.48 5.39 11.26
N LEU A 252 -29.34 5.90 10.80
CA LEU A 252 -28.01 5.49 11.28
C LEU A 252 -27.84 5.80 12.77
N ARG A 253 -28.44 6.86 13.29
CA ARG A 253 -28.42 7.16 14.73
C ARG A 253 -29.03 6.03 15.57
N GLU A 254 -30.02 5.32 15.03
CA GLU A 254 -30.75 4.26 15.74
C GLU A 254 -30.13 2.88 15.50
N VAL A 255 -29.77 2.55 14.25
CA VAL A 255 -29.41 1.17 13.88
C VAL A 255 -27.88 0.93 13.79
N ALA A 256 -27.09 1.98 13.59
CA ALA A 256 -25.63 1.87 13.44
C ALA A 256 -24.92 3.19 13.86
N PRO A 257 -24.98 3.54 15.15
CA PRO A 257 -24.44 4.81 15.66
C PRO A 257 -22.92 4.94 15.47
N ASP A 258 -22.20 3.82 15.40
CA ASP A 258 -20.76 3.75 15.15
C ASP A 258 -20.37 3.98 13.65
N ILE A 259 -21.27 3.70 12.71
CA ILE A 259 -21.09 3.98 11.28
C ILE A 259 -21.44 5.43 10.93
N ARG A 260 -22.35 6.04 11.68
CA ARG A 260 -22.86 7.40 11.42
C ARG A 260 -21.76 8.46 11.23
N PRO A 261 -20.69 8.53 12.07
CA PRO A 261 -19.63 9.53 11.89
C PRO A 261 -18.92 9.40 10.52
N THR A 262 -18.65 8.18 10.08
CA THR A 262 -18.05 7.93 8.76
C THR A 262 -18.97 8.38 7.64
N TYR A 263 -20.28 8.09 7.74
CA TYR A 263 -21.27 8.55 6.76
C TYR A 263 -21.30 10.07 6.67
N LEU A 264 -21.36 10.79 7.79
CA LEU A 264 -21.38 12.25 7.82
C LEU A 264 -20.12 12.86 7.18
N ALA A 265 -18.95 12.36 7.55
CA ALA A 265 -17.68 12.83 7.00
C ALA A 265 -17.60 12.66 5.47
N LEU A 266 -17.99 11.49 4.97
CA LEU A 266 -18.00 11.19 3.53
C LEU A 266 -19.10 11.98 2.80
N ALA A 267 -20.27 12.14 3.37
CA ALA A 267 -21.34 12.95 2.79
C ALA A 267 -20.92 14.42 2.64
N ARG A 268 -20.26 14.99 3.67
CA ARG A 268 -19.71 16.34 3.61
C ARG A 268 -18.66 16.47 2.50
N ALA A 269 -17.68 15.57 2.44
CA ALA A 269 -16.67 15.57 1.40
C ALA A 269 -17.29 15.44 0.00
N THR A 270 -18.31 14.59 -0.15
CA THR A 270 -19.06 14.43 -1.42
C THR A 270 -19.78 15.72 -1.82
N ALA A 271 -20.46 16.39 -0.88
CA ALA A 271 -21.14 17.66 -1.16
C ALA A 271 -20.16 18.74 -1.61
N GLN A 272 -19.02 18.87 -0.93
CA GLN A 272 -17.95 19.81 -1.29
C GLN A 272 -17.38 19.54 -2.70
N ARG A 273 -17.08 18.27 -3.01
CA ARG A 273 -16.58 17.90 -4.34
C ARG A 273 -17.62 18.13 -5.43
N ALA A 274 -18.90 17.85 -5.15
CA ALA A 274 -20.00 18.09 -6.09
C ALA A 274 -20.23 19.61 -6.35
N LEU A 275 -20.03 20.45 -5.35
CA LEU A 275 -20.03 21.91 -5.50
C LEU A 275 -18.87 22.39 -6.36
N LEU A 276 -17.64 21.96 -6.04
CA LEU A 276 -16.42 22.35 -6.77
C LEU A 276 -16.44 21.93 -8.24
N SER A 277 -17.01 20.75 -8.52
CA SER A 277 -17.16 20.24 -9.90
C SER A 277 -18.39 20.80 -10.64
N GLY A 278 -19.19 21.68 -10.00
CA GLY A 278 -20.39 22.28 -10.60
C GLY A 278 -21.58 21.32 -10.77
N ARG A 279 -21.52 20.12 -10.19
CA ARG A 279 -22.61 19.12 -10.24
C ARG A 279 -23.74 19.44 -9.27
N LEU A 280 -23.42 20.12 -8.17
CA LEU A 280 -24.37 20.59 -7.17
C LEU A 280 -24.46 22.11 -7.24
N LYS A 281 -25.69 22.63 -7.30
CA LYS A 281 -25.93 24.09 -7.30
C LYS A 281 -25.69 24.64 -5.89
N ALA A 282 -25.17 25.88 -5.79
CA ALA A 282 -24.79 26.50 -4.52
C ALA A 282 -25.89 26.41 -3.46
N ALA A 283 -27.11 26.84 -3.77
CA ALA A 283 -28.22 26.82 -2.79
C ALA A 283 -28.56 25.41 -2.25
N ALA A 284 -28.46 24.35 -3.10
CA ALA A 284 -28.67 22.98 -2.66
C ALA A 284 -27.46 22.46 -1.86
N GLY A 285 -26.25 22.90 -2.22
CA GLY A 285 -25.04 22.60 -1.50
C GLY A 285 -25.01 23.21 -0.10
N ASP A 286 -25.39 24.48 0.02
CA ASP A 286 -25.51 25.18 1.32
C ASP A 286 -26.47 24.45 2.25
N ALA A 287 -27.68 24.09 1.75
CA ALA A 287 -28.66 23.36 2.51
C ALA A 287 -28.16 21.96 2.96
N MET A 288 -27.43 21.25 2.08
CA MET A 288 -26.83 19.94 2.39
C MET A 288 -25.75 20.07 3.47
N LEU A 289 -24.84 21.04 3.31
CA LEU A 289 -23.75 21.24 4.28
C LEU A 289 -24.29 21.71 5.64
N GLN A 290 -25.36 22.52 5.65
CA GLN A 290 -26.00 22.93 6.90
C GLN A 290 -26.62 21.72 7.62
N LEU A 291 -27.41 20.87 6.92
CA LEU A 291 -27.93 19.62 7.50
C LEU A 291 -26.82 18.80 8.14
N LEU A 292 -25.72 18.56 7.42
CA LEU A 292 -24.63 17.71 7.89
C LEU A 292 -23.89 18.32 9.09
N ALA A 293 -23.77 19.67 9.17
CA ALA A 293 -23.21 20.37 10.31
C ALA A 293 -24.08 20.24 11.56
N ASP A 294 -25.40 20.50 11.43
CA ASP A 294 -26.36 20.39 12.54
C ASP A 294 -26.41 18.97 13.13
N GLU A 295 -26.18 17.95 12.30
CA GLU A 295 -26.14 16.55 12.69
C GLU A 295 -24.82 16.13 13.39
N GLU A 296 -23.71 16.81 13.10
CA GLU A 296 -22.43 16.57 13.82
C GLU A 296 -22.48 17.22 15.22
N ASP A 297 -23.03 18.43 15.34
CA ASP A 297 -23.12 19.14 16.63
C ASP A 297 -24.05 18.43 17.63
N ASN A 298 -24.95 17.58 17.13
CA ASN A 298 -25.89 16.78 17.93
C ASN A 298 -25.40 15.33 18.21
N SER A 299 -24.09 15.08 18.06
CA SER A 299 -23.50 13.71 18.16
C SER A 299 -22.90 13.42 19.54
#